data_4fdd3f6a8d149b3fa12ea8b1c24473af
#
_entry.id   4fdd3f6a8d149b3fa12ea8b1c24473af
#
_cell.length_a   1.000
_cell.length_b   1.000
_cell.length_c   1.000
_cell.angle_alpha   90.00
_cell.angle_beta   90.00
_cell.angle_gamma   90.00
#
_symmetry.space_group_name_H-M   'P 1'
#
loop_
_entity.id
_entity.type
_entity.pdbx_description
1 polymer ?
#
loop_
_entity_poly.entity_id
_entity_poly.type
_entity_poly.pdbx_seq_one_letter_code
_entity_poly.pdbx_strand_id
1 'polypeptide(L)'
;MSPSANFSHFLLIILALLKGFPYLKGIESANVVAENYSIRVASQSSARVHEDEKETRISEALNPVLVLDNTVTVRELLKEDPFSQWTYRSRWSELSDLELTSDSMSKAIQAGKASRLKRVLLKALAGKKINVVIVGGSNSAGGKLGVDERSLDGLYFNVFTKWWNETIAKATNAFVKEYGVTIGGTGSYVFAFCYKTFIPRDLDIDIVLIEASINFNIRGKAEPLEQLTRQVLSYPSAPAVFYINLVSGLGLDPTTQKVINPLCTNLENFRQAELAHHYGISSFSLKEVLCRKKDEGWEAAVTNLAGSDGRHIGIKAHAQVAMMIIEHVRGVFKEVINDVTNNVNANEIASLALPELFFLKSKTEALSDPLCWTGLTPNVYQSRQRSNLKLDVIESKGFYRKGGSKTGQYSDGNNKTDLRTDAQGGWTAWNDHSILKLRILVPPLNSRTIPESRSVIVVAHTSGYGGEAKLWLDDNKDRAIYVDSKANFGNNLLNTVATRVDPGYHVVTVQTLRWGMFMVSGLFVGPPDFNRREVL
;
A
#
# COMPACT_ATOMS: atom_id res chain seq x y z
N MET A 1 27.57 11.11 43.15
CA MET A 1 28.82 11.46 42.45
C MET A 1 28.54 11.46 40.96
N SER A 2 28.46 12.62 40.39
CA SER A 2 28.14 12.92 38.97
C SER A 2 29.46 13.08 38.19
N PRO A 3 29.52 12.68 36.94
CA PRO A 3 30.47 13.25 36.01
C PRO A 3 29.73 13.95 34.86
N SER A 4 29.62 15.26 35.00
CA SER A 4 29.39 16.19 33.89
C SER A 4 30.68 16.95 33.67
N ALA A 5 31.26 16.85 32.50
CA ALA A 5 32.14 17.80 31.83
C ALA A 5 32.99 17.07 30.78
N ASN A 6 32.68 17.27 29.48
CA ASN A 6 33.65 17.21 28.36
C ASN A 6 32.94 17.19 26.98
N PHE A 7 31.93 18.04 26.78
CA PHE A 7 31.34 18.19 25.42
C PHE A 7 31.50 19.61 24.84
N SER A 8 32.04 20.56 25.61
CA SER A 8 32.11 21.96 25.19
C SER A 8 33.40 22.33 24.43
N HIS A 9 34.39 21.46 24.36
CA HIS A 9 35.67 21.78 23.72
C HIS A 9 35.79 21.33 22.26
N PHE A 10 34.87 20.49 21.76
CA PHE A 10 34.93 20.04 20.36
C PHE A 10 34.19 20.96 19.37
N LEU A 11 33.30 21.80 19.86
CA LEU A 11 32.53 22.73 18.99
C LEU A 11 33.28 24.04 18.70
N LEU A 12 34.27 24.41 19.51
CA LEU A 12 35.03 25.64 19.34
C LEU A 12 36.19 25.55 18.32
N ILE A 13 36.63 24.37 17.99
CA ILE A 13 37.73 24.16 17.01
C ILE A 13 37.20 24.19 15.57
N ILE A 14 35.94 23.84 15.33
CA ILE A 14 35.34 23.87 13.97
C ILE A 14 34.95 25.30 13.54
N LEU A 15 34.67 26.19 14.47
CA LEU A 15 34.31 27.58 14.18
C LEU A 15 35.52 28.50 13.94
N ALA A 16 36.71 28.08 14.34
CA ALA A 16 37.96 28.84 14.13
C ALA A 16 38.61 28.61 12.76
N LEU A 17 38.22 27.55 12.05
CA LEU A 17 38.81 27.21 10.74
C LEU A 17 38.04 27.80 9.54
N LEU A 18 36.88 28.45 9.78
CA LEU A 18 36.07 29.06 8.72
C LEU A 18 36.20 30.58 8.59
N LYS A 19 37.15 31.23 9.31
CA LYS A 19 37.35 32.69 9.26
C LYS A 19 38.57 33.15 8.46
N GLY A 20 39.15 32.32 7.62
CA GLY A 20 40.43 32.61 6.95
C GLY A 20 40.41 32.62 5.42
N PHE A 21 39.37 33.07 4.72
CA PHE A 21 39.44 33.33 3.28
C PHE A 21 38.70 34.62 2.87
N PRO A 22 39.43 35.72 2.67
CA PRO A 22 38.88 36.88 1.97
C PRO A 22 39.29 36.79 0.49
N TYR A 23 38.41 36.36 -0.39
CA TYR A 23 38.45 36.72 -1.82
C TYR A 23 37.24 36.03 -2.50
N LEU A 24 36.21 36.84 -2.80
CA LEU A 24 35.32 36.68 -3.94
C LEU A 24 34.16 37.68 -3.79
N LYS A 25 34.50 38.95 -4.03
CA LYS A 25 33.50 39.96 -4.47
C LYS A 25 33.78 40.23 -5.95
N GLY A 26 32.79 39.95 -6.78
CA GLY A 26 32.82 40.38 -8.18
C GLY A 26 32.60 39.29 -9.18
N ILE A 27 31.41 38.71 -9.26
CA ILE A 27 30.83 38.12 -10.48
C ILE A 27 29.28 38.09 -10.26
N GLU A 28 28.67 39.25 -10.35
CA GLU A 28 27.20 39.35 -10.56
C GLU A 28 27.04 40.28 -11.76
N SER A 29 26.98 39.75 -12.97
CA SER A 29 26.35 40.38 -14.14
C SER A 29 26.58 39.68 -15.48
N ALA A 30 26.88 38.39 -15.51
CA ALA A 30 27.08 37.68 -16.80
C ALA A 30 26.16 36.43 -17.01
N ASN A 31 25.23 36.14 -16.14
CA ASN A 31 24.46 34.88 -16.19
C ASN A 31 23.02 34.96 -16.67
N VAL A 32 22.54 36.08 -17.20
CA VAL A 32 21.11 36.23 -17.60
C VAL A 32 20.86 35.91 -19.09
N VAL A 33 21.89 35.78 -19.92
CA VAL A 33 21.72 35.54 -21.37
C VAL A 33 22.01 34.08 -21.77
N ALA A 34 22.60 33.29 -20.90
CA ALA A 34 22.96 31.89 -21.20
C ALA A 34 21.85 30.87 -20.86
N GLU A 35 20.85 31.23 -20.02
CA GLU A 35 19.81 30.29 -19.58
C GLU A 35 18.73 30.00 -20.64
N ASN A 36 18.54 30.83 -21.63
CA ASN A 36 17.47 30.62 -22.64
C ASN A 36 17.89 29.75 -23.84
N TYR A 37 19.18 29.39 -23.97
CA TYR A 37 19.63 28.49 -25.05
C TYR A 37 19.89 27.06 -24.60
N SER A 38 20.11 26.83 -23.31
CA SER A 38 20.35 25.48 -22.75
C SER A 38 19.07 24.66 -22.54
N ILE A 39 17.91 25.30 -22.41
CA ILE A 39 16.61 24.62 -22.14
C ILE A 39 16.06 23.91 -23.38
N ARG A 40 16.42 24.30 -24.62
CA ARG A 40 15.94 23.65 -25.84
C ARG A 40 16.79 22.45 -26.30
N VAL A 41 18.03 22.36 -25.85
CA VAL A 41 18.90 21.21 -26.18
C VAL A 41 18.79 20.11 -25.13
N ALA A 42 18.49 20.46 -23.87
CA ALA A 42 18.32 19.51 -22.77
C ALA A 42 17.02 18.67 -22.87
N SER A 43 15.98 19.18 -23.56
CA SER A 43 14.71 18.42 -23.69
C SER A 43 14.75 17.32 -24.76
N GLN A 44 15.67 17.38 -25.72
CA GLN A 44 15.85 16.29 -26.70
C GLN A 44 16.94 15.29 -26.33
N SER A 45 17.91 15.69 -25.49
CA SER A 45 18.93 14.76 -24.99
C SER A 45 18.43 13.95 -23.78
N SER A 46 17.54 14.51 -22.94
CA SER A 46 17.03 13.78 -21.78
C SER A 46 16.08 12.63 -22.14
N ALA A 47 15.39 12.70 -23.27
CA ALA A 47 14.54 11.61 -23.73
C ALA A 47 15.37 10.41 -24.25
N ARG A 48 16.48 10.66 -24.96
CA ARG A 48 17.39 9.60 -25.42
C ARG A 48 18.24 9.01 -24.29
N VAL A 49 18.72 9.83 -23.36
CA VAL A 49 19.47 9.33 -22.20
C VAL A 49 18.58 8.48 -21.29
N HIS A 50 17.27 8.78 -21.19
CA HIS A 50 16.34 7.94 -20.43
C HIS A 50 15.98 6.60 -21.11
N GLU A 51 16.06 6.50 -22.41
CA GLU A 51 15.87 5.22 -23.10
C GLU A 51 17.13 4.34 -22.99
N ASP A 52 18.31 4.92 -23.16
CA ASP A 52 19.58 4.20 -22.98
C ASP A 52 19.85 3.80 -21.52
N GLU A 53 19.46 4.62 -20.53
CA GLU A 53 19.50 4.24 -19.10
C GLU A 53 18.46 3.17 -18.75
N LYS A 54 17.33 3.09 -19.41
CA LYS A 54 16.36 1.99 -19.24
C LYS A 54 16.89 0.65 -19.75
N GLU A 55 17.52 0.64 -20.91
CA GLU A 55 18.16 -0.58 -21.41
C GLU A 55 19.39 -0.99 -20.56
N THR A 56 20.17 -0.03 -20.09
CA THR A 56 21.35 -0.33 -19.25
C THR A 56 20.96 -0.85 -17.84
N ARG A 57 19.83 -0.41 -17.27
CA ARG A 57 19.32 -0.94 -15.99
C ARG A 57 18.76 -2.37 -16.09
N ILE A 58 18.36 -2.80 -17.27
CA ILE A 58 17.90 -4.18 -17.49
C ILE A 58 19.09 -5.14 -17.67
N SER A 59 20.26 -4.65 -18.03
CA SER A 59 21.43 -5.43 -18.42
C SER A 59 22.59 -5.44 -17.40
N GLU A 60 22.40 -5.09 -16.15
CA GLU A 60 23.38 -5.55 -15.15
C GLU A 60 23.32 -7.09 -15.15
N ALA A 61 24.18 -7.68 -15.99
CA ALA A 61 24.26 -9.11 -16.16
C ALA A 61 24.41 -9.76 -14.77
N LEU A 62 23.45 -10.62 -14.44
CA LEU A 62 23.52 -11.41 -13.22
C LEU A 62 24.82 -12.20 -13.27
N ASN A 63 25.65 -12.16 -12.24
CA ASN A 63 26.86 -12.95 -12.18
C ASN A 63 26.50 -14.44 -12.25
N PRO A 64 26.78 -15.14 -13.38
CA PRO A 64 26.28 -16.50 -13.59
C PRO A 64 26.88 -17.50 -12.59
N VAL A 65 28.11 -17.28 -12.13
CA VAL A 65 28.75 -18.16 -11.12
C VAL A 65 28.03 -18.05 -9.79
N LEU A 66 27.76 -16.82 -9.31
CA LEU A 66 27.03 -16.61 -8.06
C LEU A 66 25.59 -17.21 -8.12
N VAL A 67 24.92 -17.06 -9.26
CA VAL A 67 23.58 -17.63 -9.45
C VAL A 67 23.63 -19.16 -9.35
N LEU A 68 24.63 -19.83 -9.95
CA LEU A 68 24.77 -21.29 -9.91
C LEU A 68 25.08 -21.77 -8.49
N ASP A 69 26.01 -21.14 -7.77
CA ASP A 69 26.37 -21.51 -6.40
C ASP A 69 25.17 -21.37 -5.45
N ASN A 70 24.49 -20.24 -5.52
CA ASN A 70 23.29 -20.00 -4.72
C ASN A 70 22.15 -20.98 -5.10
N THR A 71 22.03 -21.36 -6.37
CA THR A 71 21.05 -22.35 -6.85
C THR A 71 21.24 -23.69 -6.15
N VAL A 72 22.48 -24.17 -6.00
CA VAL A 72 22.78 -25.42 -5.28
C VAL A 72 22.35 -25.32 -3.82
N THR A 73 22.75 -24.24 -3.15
CA THR A 73 22.43 -24.01 -1.72
C THR A 73 20.93 -23.93 -1.48
N VAL A 74 20.21 -23.15 -2.29
CA VAL A 74 18.74 -23.00 -2.17
C VAL A 74 18.03 -24.30 -2.53
N ARG A 75 18.54 -25.08 -3.49
CA ARG A 75 17.98 -26.41 -3.81
C ARG A 75 17.97 -27.34 -2.59
N GLU A 76 19.07 -27.39 -1.85
CA GLU A 76 19.15 -28.22 -0.63
C GLU A 76 18.17 -27.70 0.42
N LEU A 77 18.14 -26.41 0.64
CA LEU A 77 17.21 -25.77 1.57
C LEU A 77 15.73 -26.04 1.23
N LEU A 78 15.36 -26.10 -0.05
CA LEU A 78 13.98 -26.37 -0.46
C LEU A 78 13.57 -27.87 -0.39
N LYS A 79 14.50 -28.79 -0.11
CA LYS A 79 14.19 -30.19 0.21
C LYS A 79 13.59 -30.35 1.60
N GLU A 80 13.92 -29.42 2.50
CA GLU A 80 13.37 -29.43 3.84
C GLU A 80 11.86 -29.17 3.81
N ASP A 81 11.17 -29.69 4.81
CA ASP A 81 9.76 -29.39 5.05
C ASP A 81 9.58 -27.86 5.21
N PRO A 82 8.62 -27.22 4.52
CA PRO A 82 8.34 -25.80 4.69
C PRO A 82 8.08 -25.40 6.13
N PHE A 83 7.46 -26.28 6.93
CA PHE A 83 7.21 -26.00 8.33
C PHE A 83 8.48 -26.06 9.18
N SER A 84 9.49 -26.88 8.82
CA SER A 84 10.79 -26.88 9.49
C SER A 84 11.52 -25.53 9.38
N GLN A 85 11.26 -24.79 8.33
CA GLN A 85 11.79 -23.46 8.06
C GLN A 85 10.92 -22.32 8.64
N TRP A 86 9.82 -22.66 9.29
CA TRP A 86 8.87 -21.72 9.82
C TRP A 86 9.40 -21.00 11.06
N THR A 87 9.63 -19.70 10.97
CA THR A 87 10.28 -18.91 12.01
C THR A 87 9.37 -18.60 13.22
N TYR A 88 8.08 -18.86 13.09
CA TYR A 88 7.09 -18.72 14.16
C TYR A 88 6.81 -20.02 14.93
N ARG A 89 7.67 -21.01 14.75
CA ARG A 89 7.54 -22.35 15.28
C ARG A 89 7.38 -22.43 16.81
N SER A 90 7.81 -21.41 17.55
CA SER A 90 7.63 -21.36 19.00
C SER A 90 6.17 -21.37 19.46
N ARG A 91 5.23 -21.00 18.57
CA ARG A 91 3.78 -21.01 18.87
C ARG A 91 3.06 -22.23 18.34
N TRP A 92 3.56 -22.83 17.26
CA TRP A 92 2.95 -23.98 16.62
C TRP A 92 4.03 -24.99 16.31
N SER A 93 3.83 -26.25 16.72
CA SER A 93 4.80 -27.32 16.55
C SER A 93 4.65 -28.03 15.21
N GLU A 94 3.43 -28.06 14.68
CA GLU A 94 3.07 -28.75 13.45
C GLU A 94 2.17 -27.89 12.56
N LEU A 95 2.12 -28.21 11.27
CA LEU A 95 1.24 -27.53 10.32
C LEU A 95 -0.24 -27.71 10.69
N SER A 96 -0.60 -28.85 11.27
CA SER A 96 -1.92 -29.16 11.81
C SER A 96 -2.38 -28.18 12.90
N ASP A 97 -1.44 -27.64 13.69
CA ASP A 97 -1.75 -26.63 14.72
C ASP A 97 -2.29 -25.33 14.10
N LEU A 98 -1.91 -25.05 12.87
CA LEU A 98 -2.46 -23.96 12.06
C LEU A 98 -3.77 -24.34 11.36
N GLU A 99 -4.25 -25.58 11.56
CA GLU A 99 -5.41 -26.10 10.84
C GLU A 99 -5.27 -26.04 9.30
N LEU A 100 -4.04 -26.08 8.82
CA LEU A 100 -3.70 -26.17 7.40
C LEU A 100 -3.38 -27.60 7.03
N THR A 101 -3.95 -28.04 5.92
CA THR A 101 -3.62 -29.31 5.27
C THR A 101 -3.09 -29.03 3.87
N SER A 102 -2.39 -29.97 3.25
CA SER A 102 -1.96 -29.82 1.86
C SER A 102 -3.14 -29.58 0.93
N ASP A 103 -4.29 -30.22 1.19
CA ASP A 103 -5.53 -30.02 0.42
C ASP A 103 -6.10 -28.61 0.61
N SER A 104 -6.20 -28.11 1.85
CA SER A 104 -6.70 -26.74 2.10
C SER A 104 -5.77 -25.69 1.50
N MET A 105 -4.46 -25.86 1.62
CA MET A 105 -3.48 -24.94 1.03
C MET A 105 -3.55 -24.93 -0.50
N SER A 106 -3.62 -26.12 -1.15
CA SER A 106 -3.71 -26.19 -2.61
C SER A 106 -4.94 -25.49 -3.20
N LYS A 107 -6.03 -25.44 -2.43
CA LYS A 107 -7.28 -24.78 -2.80
C LYS A 107 -7.28 -23.28 -2.46
N ALA A 108 -6.58 -22.91 -1.39
CA ALA A 108 -6.45 -21.52 -0.96
C ALA A 108 -5.40 -20.74 -1.76
N ILE A 109 -4.44 -21.43 -2.36
CA ILE A 109 -3.41 -20.82 -3.22
C ILE A 109 -3.86 -20.91 -4.68
N GLN A 110 -4.33 -19.80 -5.23
CA GLN A 110 -4.64 -19.69 -6.63
C GLN A 110 -3.43 -19.12 -7.35
N ALA A 111 -2.62 -20.00 -7.92
CA ALA A 111 -1.40 -19.59 -8.62
C ALA A 111 -1.74 -18.82 -9.90
N GLY A 112 -1.15 -17.64 -10.04
CA GLY A 112 -1.16 -16.85 -11.27
C GLY A 112 0.01 -17.20 -12.20
N LYS A 113 0.33 -16.30 -13.13
CA LYS A 113 1.50 -16.42 -14.00
C LYS A 113 2.77 -16.18 -13.18
N ALA A 114 3.66 -17.18 -13.14
CA ALA A 114 4.86 -17.14 -12.33
C ALA A 114 5.98 -16.21 -12.87
N SER A 115 5.89 -15.71 -14.11
CA SER A 115 7.01 -15.02 -14.79
C SER A 115 7.58 -13.83 -14.01
N ARG A 116 6.75 -13.00 -13.40
CA ARG A 116 7.22 -11.86 -12.58
C ARG A 116 7.89 -12.33 -11.30
N LEU A 117 7.33 -13.33 -10.62
CA LEU A 117 7.92 -13.92 -9.43
C LEU A 117 9.23 -14.64 -9.77
N LYS A 118 9.31 -15.39 -10.87
CA LYS A 118 10.55 -16.00 -11.34
C LYS A 118 11.68 -14.97 -11.51
N ARG A 119 11.38 -13.79 -12.06
CA ARG A 119 12.35 -12.67 -12.12
C ARG A 119 12.86 -12.24 -10.76
N VAL A 120 11.97 -12.07 -9.81
CA VAL A 120 12.34 -11.71 -8.43
C VAL A 120 13.23 -12.77 -7.80
N LEU A 121 12.91 -14.05 -8.01
CA LEU A 121 13.67 -15.18 -7.47
C LEU A 121 15.06 -15.31 -8.14
N LEU A 122 15.18 -15.04 -9.44
CA LEU A 122 16.48 -14.93 -10.12
C LEU A 122 17.30 -13.76 -9.57
N LYS A 123 16.67 -12.61 -9.30
CA LYS A 123 17.32 -11.47 -8.63
C LYS A 123 17.82 -11.87 -7.23
N ALA A 124 17.06 -12.70 -6.50
CA ALA A 124 17.47 -13.23 -5.21
C ALA A 124 18.64 -14.22 -5.33
N LEU A 125 18.64 -15.14 -6.31
CA LEU A 125 19.79 -16.01 -6.57
C LEU A 125 21.05 -15.22 -6.92
N ALA A 126 20.92 -14.07 -7.51
CA ALA A 126 22.04 -13.15 -7.76
C ALA A 126 22.47 -12.34 -6.50
N GLY A 127 21.94 -12.62 -5.33
CA GLY A 127 22.29 -11.94 -4.08
C GLY A 127 21.79 -10.51 -3.97
N LYS A 128 20.87 -10.10 -4.84
CA LYS A 128 20.37 -8.71 -4.85
C LYS A 128 19.21 -8.54 -3.86
N LYS A 129 19.18 -7.39 -3.20
CA LYS A 129 18.13 -7.01 -2.25
C LYS A 129 16.75 -7.03 -2.90
N ILE A 130 15.75 -7.47 -2.15
CA ILE A 130 14.36 -7.54 -2.55
C ILE A 130 13.53 -6.51 -1.76
N ASN A 131 12.76 -5.69 -2.44
CA ASN A 131 11.87 -4.72 -1.84
C ASN A 131 10.41 -5.19 -1.94
N VAL A 132 9.75 -5.32 -0.79
CA VAL A 132 8.35 -5.75 -0.69
C VAL A 132 7.49 -4.57 -0.25
N VAL A 133 6.47 -4.24 -1.01
CA VAL A 133 5.48 -3.22 -0.65
C VAL A 133 4.19 -3.92 -0.22
N ILE A 134 3.63 -3.51 0.89
CA ILE A 134 2.37 -4.02 1.42
C ILE A 134 1.34 -2.91 1.32
N VAL A 135 0.25 -3.14 0.58
CA VAL A 135 -0.88 -2.21 0.45
C VAL A 135 -2.10 -2.88 1.07
N GLY A 136 -2.63 -2.31 2.15
CA GLY A 136 -3.74 -2.96 2.83
C GLY A 136 -4.48 -2.12 3.85
N GLY A 137 -5.59 -2.66 4.32
CA GLY A 137 -6.47 -2.06 5.30
C GLY A 137 -6.05 -2.34 6.75
N SER A 138 -7.06 -2.36 7.63
CA SER A 138 -6.86 -2.49 9.07
C SER A 138 -6.24 -3.83 9.51
N ASN A 139 -6.50 -4.91 8.80
CA ASN A 139 -5.86 -6.19 9.12
C ASN A 139 -4.36 -6.15 8.86
N SER A 140 -3.95 -5.66 7.71
CA SER A 140 -2.53 -5.47 7.39
C SER A 140 -1.86 -4.41 8.28
N ALA A 141 -2.64 -3.46 8.82
CA ALA A 141 -2.19 -2.48 9.80
C ALA A 141 -2.11 -3.03 11.24
N GLY A 142 -2.40 -4.32 11.47
CA GLY A 142 -2.39 -4.94 12.78
C GLY A 142 -3.62 -4.60 13.61
N GLY A 143 -4.77 -4.33 12.97
CA GLY A 143 -6.03 -4.00 13.62
C GLY A 143 -6.44 -5.08 14.63
N LYS A 144 -6.54 -4.70 15.92
CA LYS A 144 -7.12 -5.55 16.98
C LYS A 144 -6.48 -6.94 17.17
N LEU A 145 -5.20 -7.08 16.89
CA LEU A 145 -4.44 -8.21 17.39
C LEU A 145 -4.61 -8.32 18.91
N GLY A 146 -4.66 -9.53 19.46
CA GLY A 146 -4.92 -9.78 20.87
C GLY A 146 -3.92 -9.08 21.81
N VAL A 147 -4.24 -9.02 23.11
CA VAL A 147 -3.46 -8.29 24.12
C VAL A 147 -2.03 -8.80 24.24
N ASP A 148 -1.83 -10.11 24.02
CA ASP A 148 -0.51 -10.76 24.07
C ASP A 148 0.29 -10.60 22.77
N GLU A 149 -0.31 -10.01 21.75
CA GLU A 149 0.17 -9.94 20.38
C GLU A 149 0.45 -8.50 19.94
N ARG A 150 0.89 -7.66 20.85
CA ARG A 150 1.23 -6.25 20.59
C ARG A 150 2.41 -6.09 19.64
N SER A 151 3.17 -7.16 19.45
CA SER A 151 4.23 -7.21 18.45
C SER A 151 3.61 -7.31 17.06
N LEU A 152 3.96 -6.40 16.18
CA LEU A 152 3.61 -6.45 14.76
C LEU A 152 4.29 -7.64 14.04
N ASP A 153 5.18 -8.36 14.73
CA ASP A 153 5.94 -9.50 14.19
C ASP A 153 5.05 -10.66 13.72
N GLY A 154 3.83 -10.74 14.28
CA GLY A 154 2.84 -11.76 13.90
C GLY A 154 2.04 -11.43 12.64
N LEU A 155 2.19 -10.26 12.04
CA LEU A 155 1.52 -9.92 10.79
C LEU A 155 2.03 -10.81 9.65
N TYR A 156 1.14 -11.25 8.78
CA TYR A 156 1.45 -12.21 7.71
C TYR A 156 2.67 -11.82 6.87
N PHE A 157 2.83 -10.55 6.55
CA PHE A 157 3.96 -10.08 5.76
C PHE A 157 5.27 -10.02 6.58
N ASN A 158 5.21 -9.69 7.88
CA ASN A 158 6.39 -9.72 8.74
C ASN A 158 6.88 -11.15 8.96
N VAL A 159 5.95 -12.10 9.13
CA VAL A 159 6.29 -13.52 9.21
C VAL A 159 6.92 -14.01 7.92
N PHE A 160 6.34 -13.64 6.75
CA PHE A 160 6.90 -13.97 5.44
C PHE A 160 8.30 -13.38 5.24
N THR A 161 8.49 -12.08 5.54
CA THR A 161 9.79 -11.41 5.35
C THR A 161 10.85 -11.92 6.32
N LYS A 162 10.44 -12.26 7.55
CA LYS A 162 11.32 -12.89 8.53
C LYS A 162 11.77 -14.28 8.06
N TRP A 163 10.83 -15.11 7.60
CA TRP A 163 11.16 -16.40 7.01
C TRP A 163 12.17 -16.23 5.86
N TRP A 164 11.92 -15.32 4.93
CA TRP A 164 12.82 -15.05 3.82
C TRP A 164 14.23 -14.67 4.30
N ASN A 165 14.32 -13.74 5.25
CA ASN A 165 15.59 -13.26 5.77
C ASN A 165 16.36 -14.31 6.57
N GLU A 166 15.66 -15.22 7.24
CA GLU A 166 16.28 -16.30 8.02
C GLU A 166 16.61 -17.55 7.20
N THR A 167 16.05 -17.70 6.00
CA THR A 167 16.26 -18.84 5.12
C THR A 167 16.92 -18.43 3.80
N ILE A 168 16.17 -17.86 2.88
CA ILE A 168 16.63 -17.51 1.52
C ILE A 168 17.78 -16.51 1.55
N ALA A 169 17.69 -15.47 2.36
CA ALA A 169 18.73 -14.46 2.43
C ALA A 169 20.03 -14.98 3.06
N LYS A 170 19.94 -15.92 4.00
CA LYS A 170 21.15 -16.58 4.53
C LYS A 170 21.87 -17.41 3.47
N ALA A 171 21.14 -17.99 2.55
CA ALA A 171 21.69 -18.78 1.45
C ALA A 171 22.20 -17.93 0.28
N THR A 172 21.64 -16.72 0.08
CA THR A 172 21.86 -15.93 -1.14
C THR A 172 22.37 -14.52 -0.91
N ASN A 173 22.36 -14.01 0.32
CA ASN A 173 22.51 -12.59 0.70
C ASN A 173 21.39 -11.65 0.19
N ALA A 174 20.31 -12.16 -0.37
CA ALA A 174 19.21 -11.40 -0.90
C ALA A 174 18.20 -11.02 0.20
N PHE A 175 18.54 -10.08 1.06
CA PHE A 175 17.68 -9.63 2.15
C PHE A 175 16.46 -8.88 1.64
N VAL A 176 15.31 -9.14 2.30
CA VAL A 176 14.06 -8.41 2.06
C VAL A 176 14.01 -7.16 2.93
N LYS A 177 13.56 -6.06 2.30
CA LYS A 177 13.10 -4.85 2.99
C LYS A 177 11.64 -4.59 2.66
N GLU A 178 10.84 -4.38 3.68
CA GLU A 178 9.42 -4.11 3.58
C GLU A 178 9.08 -2.62 3.68
N TYR A 179 7.99 -2.25 3.00
CA TYR A 179 7.42 -0.92 2.99
C TYR A 179 5.91 -1.04 3.17
N GLY A 180 5.43 -0.72 4.38
CA GLY A 180 4.02 -0.83 4.73
C GLY A 180 3.22 0.39 4.28
N VAL A 181 2.28 0.20 3.36
CA VAL A 181 1.24 1.15 2.99
C VAL A 181 -0.08 0.62 3.54
N THR A 182 -0.17 0.53 4.87
CA THR A 182 -1.29 -0.12 5.56
C THR A 182 -2.03 0.89 6.42
N ILE A 183 -3.33 1.11 6.12
CA ILE A 183 -4.13 2.17 6.75
C ILE A 183 -5.51 1.61 7.07
N GLY A 184 -5.90 1.63 8.33
CA GLY A 184 -7.21 1.18 8.78
C GLY A 184 -8.36 1.91 8.09
N GLY A 185 -9.47 1.21 7.81
CA GLY A 185 -10.65 1.77 7.16
C GLY A 185 -10.40 2.29 5.74
N THR A 186 -9.38 1.77 5.05
CA THR A 186 -8.96 2.26 3.73
C THR A 186 -8.91 1.11 2.74
N GLY A 187 -9.51 1.29 1.60
CA GLY A 187 -9.58 0.29 0.52
C GLY A 187 -8.81 0.72 -0.73
N SER A 188 -8.88 -0.13 -1.76
CA SER A 188 -8.21 0.06 -3.05
C SER A 188 -8.53 1.41 -3.72
N TYR A 189 -9.71 1.95 -3.48
CA TYR A 189 -10.15 3.24 -4.03
C TYR A 189 -9.32 4.44 -3.52
N VAL A 190 -8.79 4.41 -2.30
CA VAL A 190 -7.85 5.43 -1.79
C VAL A 190 -6.45 5.14 -2.29
N PHE A 191 -6.03 3.88 -2.22
CA PHE A 191 -4.68 3.49 -2.62
C PHE A 191 -4.44 3.69 -4.12
N ALA A 192 -5.46 3.52 -4.98
CA ALA A 192 -5.35 3.82 -6.40
C ALA A 192 -4.89 5.26 -6.68
N PHE A 193 -5.19 6.21 -5.79
CA PHE A 193 -4.72 7.58 -5.89
C PHE A 193 -3.42 7.85 -5.12
N CYS A 194 -3.25 7.23 -3.96
CA CYS A 194 -2.29 7.69 -2.96
C CYS A 194 -1.12 6.76 -2.65
N TYR A 195 -1.12 5.48 -3.04
CA TYR A 195 -0.09 4.55 -2.55
C TYR A 195 1.35 5.03 -2.86
N LYS A 196 1.55 5.69 -4.01
CA LYS A 196 2.85 6.26 -4.38
C LYS A 196 3.35 7.34 -3.43
N THR A 197 2.46 8.01 -2.69
CA THR A 197 2.85 9.05 -1.73
C THR A 197 3.47 8.47 -0.47
N PHE A 198 3.25 7.19 -0.21
CA PHE A 198 3.69 6.49 1.00
C PHE A 198 4.98 5.69 0.82
N ILE A 199 5.48 5.56 -0.39
CA ILE A 199 6.72 4.84 -0.72
C ILE A 199 7.80 5.79 -1.23
N PRO A 200 9.09 5.46 -1.13
CA PRO A 200 10.16 6.22 -1.76
C PRO A 200 9.93 6.34 -3.28
N ARG A 201 10.20 7.54 -3.83
CA ARG A 201 9.92 7.83 -5.25
C ARG A 201 10.63 6.86 -6.21
N ASP A 202 11.88 6.56 -5.92
CA ASP A 202 12.77 5.78 -6.80
C ASP A 202 12.93 4.35 -6.27
N LEU A 203 11.91 3.82 -5.58
CA LEU A 203 11.96 2.47 -5.05
C LEU A 203 11.83 1.47 -6.19
N ASP A 204 12.84 0.61 -6.33
CA ASP A 204 12.78 -0.58 -7.18
C ASP A 204 11.95 -1.65 -6.45
N ILE A 205 10.68 -1.78 -6.83
CA ILE A 205 9.72 -2.66 -6.17
C ILE A 205 9.79 -4.05 -6.80
N ASP A 206 9.97 -5.08 -5.98
CA ASP A 206 10.05 -6.47 -6.44
C ASP A 206 8.76 -7.25 -6.22
N ILE A 207 8.15 -7.09 -5.05
CA ILE A 207 6.89 -7.77 -4.70
C ILE A 207 5.91 -6.75 -4.14
N VAL A 208 4.64 -6.86 -4.52
CA VAL A 208 3.55 -6.09 -3.92
C VAL A 208 2.47 -7.02 -3.39
N LEU A 209 2.19 -6.93 -2.09
CA LEU A 209 1.08 -7.62 -1.44
C LEU A 209 -0.10 -6.65 -1.36
N ILE A 210 -1.23 -6.97 -1.99
CA ILE A 210 -2.43 -6.14 -1.98
C ILE A 210 -3.53 -6.85 -1.18
N GLU A 211 -3.83 -6.32 0.01
CA GLU A 211 -4.97 -6.74 0.84
C GLU A 211 -6.10 -5.74 0.65
N ALA A 212 -7.09 -6.11 -0.16
CA ALA A 212 -8.19 -5.23 -0.53
C ALA A 212 -9.58 -5.89 -0.34
N SER A 213 -9.64 -7.16 0.04
CA SER A 213 -10.89 -7.93 0.06
C SER A 213 -11.88 -7.47 1.14
N ILE A 214 -11.40 -6.84 2.21
CA ILE A 214 -12.24 -6.42 3.36
C ILE A 214 -12.72 -4.99 3.22
N ASN A 215 -11.79 -4.07 2.97
CA ASN A 215 -12.09 -2.64 2.84
C ASN A 215 -12.47 -2.26 1.41
N PHE A 216 -12.95 -3.23 0.67
CA PHE A 216 -13.45 -2.99 -0.66
C PHE A 216 -14.73 -2.18 -0.58
N ASN A 217 -14.85 -1.22 -1.49
CA ASN A 217 -15.99 -0.34 -1.51
C ASN A 217 -17.30 -1.14 -1.37
N ILE A 218 -18.15 -0.64 -0.51
CA ILE A 218 -19.45 -1.14 -0.06
C ILE A 218 -20.38 -1.66 -1.20
N ARG A 219 -20.03 -1.47 -2.47
CA ARG A 219 -20.85 -1.81 -3.64
C ARG A 219 -20.21 -2.74 -4.67
N GLY A 220 -19.11 -3.42 -4.31
CA GLY A 220 -18.55 -4.47 -5.17
C GLY A 220 -17.94 -3.99 -6.50
N LYS A 221 -17.47 -2.74 -6.58
CA LYS A 221 -16.78 -2.22 -7.77
C LYS A 221 -15.32 -2.69 -7.77
N ALA A 222 -14.91 -3.38 -8.82
CA ALA A 222 -13.54 -3.88 -8.98
C ALA A 222 -12.62 -2.87 -9.68
N GLU A 223 -13.17 -1.83 -10.29
CA GLU A 223 -12.44 -0.83 -11.07
C GLU A 223 -11.31 -0.16 -10.27
N PRO A 224 -11.49 0.26 -8.99
CA PRO A 224 -10.40 0.82 -8.21
C PRO A 224 -9.27 -0.18 -7.93
N LEU A 225 -9.59 -1.45 -7.74
CA LEU A 225 -8.60 -2.50 -7.55
C LEU A 225 -7.85 -2.76 -8.86
N GLU A 226 -8.56 -2.83 -9.98
CA GLU A 226 -7.92 -2.94 -11.29
C GLU A 226 -6.98 -1.78 -11.55
N GLN A 227 -7.42 -0.57 -11.23
CA GLN A 227 -6.63 0.65 -11.37
C GLN A 227 -5.32 0.59 -10.57
N LEU A 228 -5.42 0.23 -9.28
CA LEU A 228 -4.25 0.05 -8.43
C LEU A 228 -3.32 -1.04 -8.99
N THR A 229 -3.90 -2.17 -9.39
CA THR A 229 -3.17 -3.31 -9.96
C THR A 229 -2.39 -2.93 -11.21
N ARG A 230 -3.04 -2.23 -12.14
CA ARG A 230 -2.39 -1.78 -13.38
C ARG A 230 -1.26 -0.80 -13.12
N GLN A 231 -1.46 0.15 -12.20
CA GLN A 231 -0.40 1.06 -11.80
C GLN A 231 0.82 0.33 -11.23
N VAL A 232 0.59 -0.67 -10.38
CA VAL A 232 1.66 -1.49 -9.79
C VAL A 232 2.35 -2.33 -10.87
N LEU A 233 1.59 -3.02 -11.71
CA LEU A 233 2.15 -3.85 -12.79
C LEU A 233 2.92 -3.04 -13.84
N SER A 234 2.64 -1.74 -13.96
CA SER A 234 3.31 -0.81 -14.88
C SER A 234 4.64 -0.26 -14.35
N TYR A 235 5.06 -0.62 -13.14
CA TYR A 235 6.37 -0.19 -12.66
C TYR A 235 7.48 -0.75 -13.53
N PRO A 236 8.56 0.03 -13.79
CA PRO A 236 9.70 -0.43 -14.58
C PRO A 236 10.34 -1.72 -14.07
N SER A 237 10.34 -1.92 -12.74
CA SER A 237 10.81 -3.15 -12.09
C SER A 237 9.94 -4.37 -12.37
N ALA A 238 8.74 -4.19 -12.94
CA ALA A 238 7.78 -5.24 -13.22
C ALA A 238 7.53 -6.20 -12.04
N PRO A 239 7.07 -5.68 -10.89
CA PRO A 239 6.97 -6.45 -9.66
C PRO A 239 6.01 -7.64 -9.77
N ALA A 240 6.26 -8.67 -8.97
CA ALA A 240 5.28 -9.71 -8.70
C ALA A 240 4.17 -9.13 -7.79
N VAL A 241 2.92 -9.38 -8.15
CA VAL A 241 1.76 -8.91 -7.38
C VAL A 241 1.02 -10.10 -6.80
N PHE A 242 0.67 -10.01 -5.51
CA PHE A 242 -0.12 -11.01 -4.81
C PHE A 242 -1.36 -10.37 -4.21
N TYR A 243 -2.52 -10.99 -4.43
CA TYR A 243 -3.73 -10.63 -3.73
C TYR A 243 -3.86 -11.44 -2.43
N ILE A 244 -4.00 -10.72 -1.34
CA ILE A 244 -4.19 -11.29 0.00
C ILE A 244 -5.68 -11.16 0.35
N ASN A 245 -6.41 -12.25 0.18
CA ASN A 245 -7.85 -12.29 0.34
C ASN A 245 -8.19 -12.77 1.76
N LEU A 246 -8.38 -11.80 2.63
CA LEU A 246 -8.77 -12.03 4.01
C LEU A 246 -10.29 -12.14 4.11
N VAL A 247 -10.76 -12.77 5.18
CA VAL A 247 -12.19 -12.88 5.47
C VAL A 247 -12.66 -11.60 6.15
N SER A 248 -13.77 -11.04 5.65
CA SER A 248 -14.39 -9.87 6.25
C SER A 248 -15.50 -10.27 7.22
N GLY A 249 -15.64 -9.50 8.29
CA GLY A 249 -16.78 -9.57 9.17
C GLY A 249 -16.85 -10.87 9.96
N LEU A 250 -15.78 -11.25 10.63
CA LEU A 250 -15.85 -12.16 11.76
C LEU A 250 -16.72 -11.50 12.85
N GLY A 251 -17.95 -11.10 12.46
CA GLY A 251 -18.87 -10.46 13.35
C GLY A 251 -19.33 -11.47 14.38
N LEU A 252 -18.79 -11.39 15.58
CA LEU A 252 -19.37 -12.05 16.73
C LEU A 252 -20.45 -11.14 17.31
N ASP A 253 -21.58 -11.72 17.61
CA ASP A 253 -22.58 -11.07 18.46
C ASP A 253 -21.91 -10.75 19.80
N PRO A 254 -21.87 -9.49 20.22
CA PRO A 254 -21.16 -9.11 21.44
C PRO A 254 -21.74 -9.77 22.70
N THR A 255 -23.00 -10.20 22.67
CA THR A 255 -23.69 -10.82 23.80
C THR A 255 -23.56 -12.34 23.80
N THR A 256 -23.79 -12.95 22.63
CA THR A 256 -23.84 -14.42 22.51
C THR A 256 -22.53 -15.02 22.03
N GLN A 257 -21.58 -14.19 21.58
CA GLN A 257 -20.31 -14.61 20.95
C GLN A 257 -20.50 -15.53 19.74
N LYS A 258 -21.72 -15.59 19.20
CA LYS A 258 -22.02 -16.37 18.00
C LYS A 258 -21.69 -15.57 16.75
N VAL A 259 -21.24 -16.26 15.73
CA VAL A 259 -20.97 -15.64 14.42
C VAL A 259 -22.29 -15.17 13.80
N ILE A 260 -22.41 -13.85 13.62
CA ILE A 260 -23.65 -13.23 13.13
C ILE A 260 -23.76 -13.28 11.61
N ASN A 261 -22.64 -13.45 10.88
CA ASN A 261 -22.63 -13.24 9.44
C ASN A 261 -22.04 -14.43 8.68
N PRO A 262 -22.63 -14.88 7.59
CA PRO A 262 -22.06 -15.90 6.74
C PRO A 262 -20.82 -15.34 6.02
N LEU A 263 -19.66 -15.55 6.62
CA LEU A 263 -18.37 -15.02 6.23
C LEU A 263 -17.85 -15.52 4.89
N CYS A 264 -18.53 -16.48 4.31
CA CYS A 264 -18.08 -17.17 3.11
C CYS A 264 -18.49 -16.48 1.81
N THR A 265 -19.11 -15.30 1.90
CA THR A 265 -19.43 -14.45 0.78
C THR A 265 -18.69 -13.13 0.93
N ASN A 266 -17.56 -12.98 0.28
CA ASN A 266 -16.86 -11.71 0.19
C ASN A 266 -16.59 -11.37 -1.28
N LEU A 267 -15.98 -10.24 -1.52
CA LEU A 267 -15.73 -9.72 -2.84
C LEU A 267 -14.84 -10.61 -3.70
N GLU A 268 -13.97 -11.38 -3.08
CA GLU A 268 -13.14 -12.38 -3.73
C GLU A 268 -13.94 -13.28 -4.67
N ASN A 269 -15.17 -13.66 -4.26
CA ASN A 269 -16.00 -14.58 -5.02
C ASN A 269 -16.54 -14.01 -6.33
N PHE A 270 -16.65 -12.68 -6.45
CA PHE A 270 -17.41 -12.10 -7.53
C PHE A 270 -16.54 -11.40 -8.57
N ARG A 271 -15.48 -10.74 -8.19
CA ARG A 271 -14.73 -9.91 -9.13
C ARG A 271 -13.22 -9.93 -8.92
N GLN A 272 -12.77 -10.14 -7.70
CA GLN A 272 -11.35 -10.12 -7.41
C GLN A 272 -10.65 -11.37 -7.96
N ALA A 273 -11.30 -12.53 -7.91
CA ALA A 273 -10.79 -13.77 -8.50
C ALA A 273 -10.70 -13.66 -10.03
N GLU A 274 -11.73 -13.08 -10.68
CA GLU A 274 -11.73 -12.83 -12.13
C GLU A 274 -10.59 -11.87 -12.51
N LEU A 275 -10.39 -10.81 -11.71
CA LEU A 275 -9.32 -9.85 -11.94
C LEU A 275 -7.94 -10.49 -11.75
N ALA A 276 -7.76 -11.31 -10.72
CA ALA A 276 -6.54 -12.07 -10.49
C ALA A 276 -6.23 -12.99 -11.66
N HIS A 277 -7.20 -13.73 -12.15
CA HIS A 277 -7.07 -14.60 -13.32
C HIS A 277 -6.69 -13.81 -14.58
N HIS A 278 -7.40 -12.71 -14.86
CA HIS A 278 -7.15 -11.88 -16.05
C HIS A 278 -5.72 -11.30 -16.11
N TYR A 279 -5.23 -10.79 -14.97
CA TYR A 279 -3.86 -10.24 -14.88
C TYR A 279 -2.80 -11.28 -14.54
N GLY A 280 -3.16 -12.55 -14.35
CA GLY A 280 -2.25 -13.61 -13.98
C GLY A 280 -1.61 -13.38 -12.60
N ILE A 281 -2.37 -12.87 -11.65
CA ILE A 281 -1.93 -12.58 -10.28
C ILE A 281 -2.19 -13.78 -9.40
N SER A 282 -1.20 -14.17 -8.59
CA SER A 282 -1.40 -15.18 -7.55
C SER A 282 -2.25 -14.60 -6.41
N SER A 283 -3.22 -15.37 -5.93
CA SER A 283 -4.06 -14.96 -4.83
C SER A 283 -4.15 -16.02 -3.73
N PHE A 284 -4.28 -15.55 -2.50
CA PHE A 284 -4.29 -16.36 -1.28
C PHE A 284 -5.58 -16.15 -0.54
N SER A 285 -6.42 -17.17 -0.46
CA SER A 285 -7.78 -17.08 0.06
C SER A 285 -7.89 -17.70 1.45
N LEU A 286 -7.98 -16.86 2.47
CA LEU A 286 -8.28 -17.34 3.82
C LEU A 286 -9.67 -17.96 3.91
N LYS A 287 -10.62 -17.50 3.10
CA LYS A 287 -11.97 -18.08 3.00
C LYS A 287 -11.91 -19.56 2.62
N GLU A 288 -11.09 -19.93 1.66
CA GLU A 288 -10.98 -21.33 1.22
C GLU A 288 -10.43 -22.26 2.31
N VAL A 289 -9.66 -21.72 3.25
CA VAL A 289 -9.24 -22.47 4.45
C VAL A 289 -10.42 -22.66 5.42
N LEU A 290 -11.18 -21.59 5.66
CA LEU A 290 -12.19 -21.53 6.72
C LEU A 290 -13.52 -22.14 6.33
N CYS A 291 -14.02 -21.83 5.13
CA CYS A 291 -15.42 -22.10 4.75
C CYS A 291 -15.68 -23.55 4.38
N ARG A 292 -14.64 -24.35 4.19
CA ARG A 292 -14.76 -25.79 3.94
C ARG A 292 -15.07 -26.60 5.20
N LYS A 293 -14.83 -26.02 6.37
CA LYS A 293 -15.10 -26.65 7.68
C LYS A 293 -16.50 -26.37 8.20
N LYS A 294 -17.39 -25.86 7.35
CA LYS A 294 -18.73 -25.44 7.75
C LYS A 294 -19.53 -26.53 8.47
N ASP A 295 -19.31 -27.77 8.11
CA ASP A 295 -20.02 -28.92 8.69
C ASP A 295 -19.31 -29.51 9.92
N GLU A 296 -18.10 -29.03 10.26
CA GLU A 296 -17.24 -29.61 11.32
C GLU A 296 -16.95 -28.63 12.48
N GLY A 297 -17.86 -27.73 12.81
CA GLY A 297 -17.65 -26.77 13.90
C GLY A 297 -16.88 -25.51 13.47
N TRP A 298 -17.11 -25.07 12.25
CA TRP A 298 -16.50 -23.88 11.66
C TRP A 298 -16.64 -22.60 12.50
N GLU A 299 -17.71 -22.51 13.33
CA GLU A 299 -17.91 -21.38 14.25
C GLU A 299 -16.76 -21.29 15.27
N ALA A 300 -16.30 -22.41 15.80
CA ALA A 300 -15.18 -22.47 16.71
C ALA A 300 -13.87 -22.11 15.98
N ALA A 301 -13.67 -22.61 14.77
CA ALA A 301 -12.51 -22.30 13.95
C ALA A 301 -12.45 -20.79 13.63
N VAL A 302 -13.57 -20.19 13.26
CA VAL A 302 -13.68 -18.75 12.99
C VAL A 302 -13.43 -17.94 14.26
N THR A 303 -13.99 -18.34 15.39
CA THR A 303 -13.75 -17.66 16.67
C THR A 303 -12.28 -17.69 17.07
N ASN A 304 -11.59 -18.82 16.87
CA ASN A 304 -10.15 -18.95 17.13
C ASN A 304 -9.27 -18.11 16.19
N LEU A 305 -9.81 -17.72 15.04
CA LEU A 305 -9.08 -16.94 14.03
C LEU A 305 -9.36 -15.44 14.12
N ALA A 306 -10.39 -15.03 14.88
CA ALA A 306 -10.72 -13.64 15.08
C ALA A 306 -9.71 -12.95 16.02
N GLY A 307 -9.47 -11.67 15.76
CA GLY A 307 -8.79 -10.79 16.70
C GLY A 307 -9.68 -10.44 17.91
N SER A 308 -9.15 -9.64 18.82
CA SER A 308 -9.81 -9.29 20.09
C SER A 308 -11.17 -8.59 19.96
N ASP A 309 -11.52 -8.08 18.79
CA ASP A 309 -12.80 -7.42 18.51
C ASP A 309 -13.78 -8.29 17.74
N GLY A 310 -13.42 -9.53 17.45
CA GLY A 310 -14.23 -10.46 16.68
C GLY A 310 -14.47 -10.07 15.20
N ARG A 311 -13.79 -9.03 14.71
CA ARG A 311 -13.96 -8.48 13.35
C ARG A 311 -12.72 -8.57 12.50
N HIS A 312 -11.57 -8.31 13.11
CA HIS A 312 -10.26 -8.45 12.49
C HIS A 312 -9.76 -9.87 12.65
N ILE A 313 -8.86 -10.28 11.77
CA ILE A 313 -8.21 -11.58 11.91
C ILE A 313 -7.18 -11.56 13.04
N GLY A 314 -7.11 -12.65 13.79
CA GLY A 314 -6.11 -12.87 14.82
C GLY A 314 -4.79 -13.40 14.27
N ILE A 315 -3.84 -13.63 15.16
CA ILE A 315 -2.47 -14.03 14.81
C ILE A 315 -2.41 -15.39 14.09
N LYS A 316 -3.28 -16.33 14.43
CA LYS A 316 -3.35 -17.63 13.76
C LYS A 316 -3.72 -17.49 12.29
N ALA A 317 -4.70 -16.63 11.98
CA ALA A 317 -5.07 -16.35 10.59
C ALA A 317 -3.96 -15.63 9.82
N HIS A 318 -3.24 -14.70 10.45
CA HIS A 318 -2.05 -14.11 9.86
C HIS A 318 -0.97 -15.17 9.57
N ALA A 319 -0.75 -16.10 10.48
CA ALA A 319 0.20 -17.21 10.29
C ALA A 319 -0.21 -18.13 9.11
N GLN A 320 -1.51 -18.44 8.99
CA GLN A 320 -2.03 -19.22 7.86
C GLN A 320 -1.75 -18.52 6.52
N VAL A 321 -2.02 -17.22 6.43
CA VAL A 321 -1.75 -16.44 5.22
C VAL A 321 -0.24 -16.43 4.89
N ALA A 322 0.60 -16.24 5.89
CA ALA A 322 2.06 -16.27 5.69
C ALA A 322 2.53 -17.63 5.16
N MET A 323 2.02 -18.75 5.71
CA MET A 323 2.35 -20.10 5.22
C MET A 323 1.94 -20.31 3.77
N MET A 324 0.76 -19.82 3.36
CA MET A 324 0.34 -19.90 1.96
C MET A 324 1.29 -19.14 1.04
N ILE A 325 1.73 -17.94 1.42
CA ILE A 325 2.69 -17.15 0.65
C ILE A 325 4.05 -17.89 0.56
N ILE A 326 4.55 -18.39 1.69
CA ILE A 326 5.81 -19.12 1.76
C ILE A 326 5.77 -20.35 0.85
N GLU A 327 4.72 -21.15 0.93
CA GLU A 327 4.61 -22.38 0.13
C GLU A 327 4.53 -22.08 -1.37
N HIS A 328 3.78 -21.04 -1.76
CA HIS A 328 3.73 -20.59 -3.14
C HIS A 328 5.11 -20.14 -3.66
N VAL A 329 5.81 -19.32 -2.89
CA VAL A 329 7.16 -18.83 -3.24
C VAL A 329 8.14 -20.00 -3.36
N ARG A 330 8.09 -20.96 -2.43
CA ARG A 330 8.92 -22.18 -2.48
C ARG A 330 8.63 -23.00 -3.74
N GLY A 331 7.35 -23.15 -4.10
CA GLY A 331 6.95 -23.86 -5.31
C GLY A 331 7.56 -23.26 -6.57
N VAL A 332 7.41 -21.93 -6.75
CA VAL A 332 7.99 -21.23 -7.89
C VAL A 332 9.53 -21.20 -7.84
N PHE A 333 10.12 -21.19 -6.64
CA PHE A 333 11.59 -21.27 -6.51
C PHE A 333 12.14 -22.61 -7.02
N LYS A 334 11.44 -23.72 -6.75
CA LYS A 334 11.80 -25.05 -7.30
C LYS A 334 11.79 -25.04 -8.84
N GLU A 335 10.79 -24.36 -9.43
CA GLU A 335 10.76 -24.17 -10.89
C GLU A 335 11.96 -23.37 -11.40
N VAL A 336 12.27 -22.22 -10.76
CA VAL A 336 13.42 -21.37 -11.13
C VAL A 336 14.74 -22.16 -11.06
N ILE A 337 14.92 -22.96 -10.01
CA ILE A 337 16.11 -23.80 -9.86
C ILE A 337 16.23 -24.82 -10.99
N ASN A 338 15.13 -25.43 -11.40
CA ASN A 338 15.10 -26.35 -12.51
C ASN A 338 15.40 -25.62 -13.84
N ASP A 339 14.81 -24.43 -14.06
CA ASP A 339 15.06 -23.61 -15.25
C ASP A 339 16.56 -23.25 -15.36
N VAL A 340 17.17 -22.75 -14.27
CA VAL A 340 18.61 -22.39 -14.23
C VAL A 340 19.48 -23.62 -14.48
N THR A 341 19.16 -24.77 -13.89
CA THR A 341 19.95 -26.02 -14.05
C THR A 341 19.90 -26.55 -15.47
N ASN A 342 18.77 -26.38 -16.15
CA ASN A 342 18.57 -26.84 -17.53
C ASN A 342 18.98 -25.79 -18.56
N ASN A 343 19.65 -24.70 -18.14
CA ASN A 343 20.04 -23.57 -19.00
C ASN A 343 18.86 -22.98 -19.82
N VAL A 344 17.67 -23.04 -19.28
CA VAL A 344 16.51 -22.36 -19.88
C VAL A 344 16.79 -20.86 -19.85
N ASN A 345 16.71 -20.22 -21.00
CA ASN A 345 17.06 -18.81 -21.12
C ASN A 345 16.10 -17.95 -20.28
N ALA A 346 16.61 -17.36 -19.21
CA ALA A 346 15.81 -16.49 -18.33
C ALA A 346 15.19 -15.28 -19.09
N ASN A 347 15.72 -14.93 -20.25
CA ASN A 347 15.20 -13.86 -21.12
C ASN A 347 13.97 -14.28 -21.95
N GLU A 348 13.64 -15.57 -22.02
CA GLU A 348 12.36 -16.05 -22.57
C GLU A 348 11.19 -15.87 -21.62
N ILE A 349 11.42 -15.21 -20.45
CA ILE A 349 10.32 -14.81 -19.58
C ILE A 349 9.43 -13.89 -20.40
N ALA A 350 8.31 -14.45 -20.84
CA ALA A 350 7.32 -13.92 -21.74
C ALA A 350 7.02 -12.43 -21.52
N SER A 351 6.65 -11.73 -22.57
CA SER A 351 6.20 -10.35 -22.55
C SER A 351 5.47 -10.01 -21.25
N LEU A 352 6.05 -9.08 -20.47
CA LEU A 352 5.42 -8.54 -19.27
C LEU A 352 4.36 -7.47 -19.63
N ALA A 353 3.90 -7.45 -20.87
CA ALA A 353 2.87 -6.55 -21.34
C ALA A 353 1.60 -6.69 -20.49
N LEU A 354 1.02 -5.55 -20.17
CA LEU A 354 -0.26 -5.55 -19.45
C LEU A 354 -1.37 -6.07 -20.37
N PRO A 355 -2.25 -6.94 -19.88
CA PRO A 355 -3.48 -7.29 -20.57
C PRO A 355 -4.34 -6.06 -20.86
N GLU A 356 -5.32 -6.20 -21.76
CA GLU A 356 -6.35 -5.20 -21.95
C GLU A 356 -7.11 -4.94 -20.65
N LEU A 357 -7.86 -3.83 -20.60
CA LEU A 357 -8.71 -3.50 -19.47
C LEU A 357 -9.80 -4.56 -19.30
N PHE A 358 -10.15 -4.87 -18.06
CA PHE A 358 -11.15 -5.89 -17.76
C PHE A 358 -12.48 -5.29 -17.26
N PHE A 359 -12.46 -4.56 -16.17
CA PHE A 359 -13.64 -3.85 -15.64
C PHE A 359 -13.67 -2.39 -16.07
N LEU A 360 -12.52 -1.76 -16.21
CA LEU A 360 -12.41 -0.39 -16.68
C LEU A 360 -12.87 -0.30 -18.14
N LYS A 361 -13.86 0.55 -18.40
CA LYS A 361 -14.52 0.63 -19.70
C LYS A 361 -13.69 1.34 -20.77
N SER A 362 -12.76 2.19 -20.35
CA SER A 362 -11.92 2.95 -21.28
C SER A 362 -10.55 3.24 -20.69
N LYS A 363 -9.56 3.48 -21.57
CA LYS A 363 -8.21 3.92 -21.17
C LYS A 363 -8.25 5.25 -20.42
N THR A 364 -9.27 6.07 -20.63
CA THR A 364 -9.49 7.34 -19.94
C THR A 364 -9.83 7.17 -18.45
N GLU A 365 -10.35 5.99 -18.08
CA GLU A 365 -10.60 5.63 -16.68
C GLU A 365 -9.33 5.13 -15.98
N ALA A 366 -8.28 4.83 -16.74
CA ALA A 366 -7.01 4.38 -16.17
C ALA A 366 -6.23 5.57 -15.62
N LEU A 367 -5.96 5.55 -14.31
CA LEU A 367 -5.18 6.56 -13.61
C LEU A 367 -3.70 6.50 -14.01
N SER A 368 -3.30 7.26 -15.01
CA SER A 368 -1.90 7.30 -15.42
C SER A 368 -1.04 8.05 -14.40
N ASP A 369 -1.54 9.14 -13.85
CA ASP A 369 -0.82 9.98 -12.89
C ASP A 369 -1.78 10.69 -11.92
N PRO A 370 -2.32 9.96 -10.93
CA PRO A 370 -3.23 10.54 -9.95
C PRO A 370 -2.49 11.46 -8.98
N LEU A 371 -3.12 12.56 -8.62
CA LEU A 371 -2.62 13.49 -7.61
C LEU A 371 -3.33 13.27 -6.30
N CYS A 372 -2.56 13.21 -5.23
CA CYS A 372 -3.03 12.96 -3.89
C CYS A 372 -2.41 13.92 -2.88
N TRP A 373 -3.25 14.54 -2.08
CA TRP A 373 -2.90 15.02 -0.76
C TRP A 373 -3.69 14.21 0.27
N THR A 374 -3.03 13.78 1.36
CA THR A 374 -3.71 13.05 2.42
C THR A 374 -3.12 13.35 3.79
N GLY A 375 -3.98 13.36 4.81
CA GLY A 375 -3.60 13.40 6.21
C GLY A 375 -3.43 12.01 6.81
N LEU A 376 -3.76 10.96 6.06
CA LEU A 376 -3.62 9.58 6.51
C LEU A 376 -2.14 9.20 6.62
N THR A 377 -1.83 8.39 7.62
CA THR A 377 -0.47 7.89 7.85
C THR A 377 -0.50 6.36 7.94
N PRO A 378 0.34 5.63 7.22
CA PRO A 378 0.46 4.20 7.38
C PRO A 378 0.87 3.82 8.81
N ASN A 379 0.24 2.78 9.35
CA ASN A 379 0.50 2.33 10.71
C ASN A 379 1.85 1.63 10.89
N VAL A 380 2.36 1.04 9.80
CA VAL A 380 3.55 0.20 9.84
C VAL A 380 4.61 0.85 8.97
N TYR A 381 5.77 1.09 9.58
CA TYR A 381 6.97 1.65 8.95
C TYR A 381 6.93 3.12 8.53
N GLN A 382 8.05 3.76 8.69
CA GLN A 382 8.40 5.18 8.54
C GLN A 382 8.27 5.72 7.10
N SER A 383 7.24 5.37 6.36
CA SER A 383 7.04 5.97 5.05
C SER A 383 6.66 7.44 5.23
N ARG A 384 7.52 8.32 4.79
CA ARG A 384 7.25 9.75 4.80
C ARG A 384 6.14 10.03 3.80
N GLN A 385 5.02 10.52 4.27
CA GLN A 385 3.96 11.04 3.44
C GLN A 385 4.51 12.13 2.50
N ARG A 386 4.41 11.91 1.21
CA ARG A 386 4.83 12.85 0.17
C ARG A 386 3.64 13.14 -0.71
N SER A 387 2.87 14.13 -0.32
CA SER A 387 1.78 14.63 -1.15
C SER A 387 2.34 15.13 -2.49
N ASN A 388 1.79 14.66 -3.60
CA ASN A 388 2.11 15.16 -4.93
C ASN A 388 1.07 16.19 -5.45
N LEU A 389 -0.03 16.36 -4.72
CA LEU A 389 -0.98 17.44 -4.95
C LEU A 389 -0.55 18.67 -4.14
N LYS A 390 -0.27 19.78 -4.82
CA LYS A 390 -0.04 21.07 -4.17
C LYS A 390 -1.35 21.60 -3.61
N LEU A 391 -1.35 21.95 -2.33
CA LEU A 391 -2.51 22.40 -1.60
C LEU A 391 -2.15 23.59 -0.70
N ASP A 392 -2.88 24.69 -0.83
CA ASP A 392 -2.79 25.85 0.05
C ASP A 392 -4.10 26.02 0.83
N VAL A 393 -3.98 26.31 2.11
CA VAL A 393 -5.14 26.60 2.96
C VAL A 393 -5.45 28.08 2.88
N ILE A 394 -6.60 28.43 2.31
CA ILE A 394 -7.05 29.84 2.21
C ILE A 394 -7.79 30.24 3.49
N GLU A 395 -8.64 29.35 3.99
CA GLU A 395 -9.46 29.58 5.18
C GLU A 395 -9.64 28.28 5.97
N SER A 396 -9.58 28.35 7.29
CA SER A 396 -9.77 27.19 8.18
C SER A 396 -10.57 27.53 9.44
N LYS A 397 -11.61 28.34 9.30
CA LYS A 397 -12.48 28.75 10.42
C LYS A 397 -13.19 27.54 11.01
N GLY A 398 -12.91 27.24 12.28
CA GLY A 398 -13.47 26.08 13.00
C GLY A 398 -12.86 24.73 12.64
N PHE A 399 -12.01 24.66 11.61
CA PHE A 399 -11.22 23.50 11.28
C PHE A 399 -9.82 23.58 11.88
N TYR A 400 -9.33 22.48 12.41
CA TYR A 400 -7.94 22.35 12.84
C TYR A 400 -7.32 21.11 12.21
N ARG A 401 -6.00 21.12 12.06
CA ARG A 401 -5.28 19.96 11.53
C ARG A 401 -5.07 18.94 12.65
N LYS A 402 -5.71 17.80 12.55
CA LYS A 402 -5.38 16.61 13.33
C LYS A 402 -4.23 15.92 12.61
N GLY A 403 -3.07 15.80 13.26
CA GLY A 403 -1.95 15.05 12.71
C GLY A 403 -2.32 13.57 12.64
N GLY A 404 -1.97 12.89 11.56
CA GLY A 404 -1.68 11.47 11.64
C GLY A 404 -0.49 11.30 12.59
N SER A 405 -0.34 10.11 13.18
CA SER A 405 0.71 9.83 14.16
C SER A 405 2.03 10.51 13.80
N LYS A 406 2.60 11.22 14.74
CA LYS A 406 4.00 11.62 14.64
C LYS A 406 4.78 10.31 14.54
N THR A 407 5.18 10.00 13.31
CA THR A 407 6.11 8.93 12.96
C THR A 407 6.72 8.22 14.17
N GLY A 408 6.21 7.03 14.52
CA GLY A 408 7.00 5.98 15.15
C GLY A 408 7.64 6.22 16.52
N GLN A 409 7.40 7.32 17.19
CA GLN A 409 7.77 7.46 18.60
C GLN A 409 6.66 6.88 19.47
N TYR A 410 6.70 5.57 19.60
CA TYR A 410 6.05 4.90 20.71
C TYR A 410 6.87 5.17 21.96
N SER A 411 6.34 5.99 22.86
CA SER A 411 6.82 5.95 24.22
C SER A 411 6.19 4.73 24.88
N ASP A 412 6.99 3.75 25.21
CA ASP A 412 6.65 2.63 26.08
C ASP A 412 6.37 3.03 27.52
N GLY A 413 6.17 4.29 27.76
CA GLY A 413 5.74 4.75 29.05
C GLY A 413 4.29 4.36 29.31
N ASN A 414 4.04 3.19 29.87
CA ASN A 414 2.81 2.72 30.57
C ASN A 414 1.42 3.23 30.13
N ASN A 415 1.34 4.08 29.13
CA ASN A 415 0.11 4.50 28.49
C ASN A 415 -0.13 3.61 27.28
N LYS A 416 -1.04 2.66 27.46
CA LYS A 416 -1.61 1.77 26.44
C LYS A 416 -2.38 2.57 25.38
N THR A 417 -1.73 3.48 24.68
CA THR A 417 -2.31 4.12 23.49
C THR A 417 -2.37 3.07 22.40
N ASP A 418 -3.58 2.76 21.96
CA ASP A 418 -3.80 1.89 20.80
C ASP A 418 -3.10 2.53 19.61
N LEU A 419 -2.00 1.95 19.22
CA LEU A 419 -1.12 2.34 18.11
C LEU A 419 -1.85 2.68 16.81
N ARG A 420 -3.08 2.29 16.70
CA ARG A 420 -3.91 2.22 15.51
C ARG A 420 -4.90 3.38 15.37
N THR A 421 -5.13 4.15 16.41
CA THR A 421 -6.09 5.26 16.37
C THR A 421 -5.54 6.50 15.67
N ASP A 422 -4.23 6.62 15.55
CA ASP A 422 -3.56 7.81 15.02
C ASP A 422 -3.27 7.78 13.52
N ALA A 423 -3.58 6.67 12.82
CA ALA A 423 -3.44 6.59 11.35
C ALA A 423 -4.40 7.54 10.62
N GLN A 424 -5.47 7.96 11.30
CA GLN A 424 -6.47 8.86 10.76
C GLN A 424 -6.09 10.31 11.06
N GLY A 425 -5.70 11.02 10.02
CA GLY A 425 -5.35 12.43 10.11
C GLY A 425 -6.05 13.26 9.03
N GLY A 426 -6.01 14.57 9.18
CA GLY A 426 -6.62 15.48 8.23
C GLY A 426 -7.07 16.79 8.86
N TRP A 427 -7.91 17.51 8.14
CA TRP A 427 -8.58 18.71 8.65
C TRP A 427 -9.90 18.33 9.30
N THR A 428 -10.05 18.64 10.59
CA THR A 428 -11.17 18.19 11.44
C THR A 428 -11.92 19.37 12.02
N ALA A 429 -13.24 19.30 11.97
CA ALA A 429 -14.13 20.24 12.67
C ALA A 429 -15.17 19.43 13.47
N TRP A 430 -15.69 20.04 14.57
CA TRP A 430 -16.78 19.47 15.38
C TRP A 430 -18.03 20.33 15.35
N ASN A 431 -17.86 21.63 15.14
CA ASN A 431 -18.96 22.59 15.19
C ASN A 431 -19.62 22.73 13.81
N ASP A 432 -20.89 23.06 13.81
CA ASP A 432 -21.61 23.52 12.62
C ASP A 432 -21.01 24.84 12.09
N HIS A 433 -21.32 25.18 10.86
CA HIS A 433 -20.88 26.37 10.17
C HIS A 433 -19.35 26.59 10.12
N SER A 434 -18.56 25.56 10.46
CA SER A 434 -17.11 25.59 10.25
C SER A 434 -16.79 25.59 8.75
N ILE A 435 -15.78 26.36 8.33
CA ILE A 435 -15.43 26.52 6.92
C ILE A 435 -13.96 26.17 6.71
N LEU A 436 -13.71 25.32 5.70
CA LEU A 436 -12.38 25.03 5.19
C LEU A 436 -12.34 25.31 3.70
N LYS A 437 -11.39 26.18 3.25
CA LYS A 437 -11.14 26.42 1.83
C LYS A 437 -9.71 26.03 1.49
N LEU A 438 -9.60 25.13 0.53
CA LEU A 438 -8.35 24.56 0.07
C LEU A 438 -8.14 24.92 -1.41
N ARG A 439 -7.08 25.67 -1.72
CA ARG A 439 -6.69 25.94 -3.09
C ARG A 439 -5.81 24.83 -3.61
N ILE A 440 -6.14 24.29 -4.76
CA ILE A 440 -5.41 23.24 -5.44
C ILE A 440 -5.03 23.67 -6.84
N LEU A 441 -3.94 23.07 -7.36
CA LEU A 441 -3.58 23.20 -8.77
C LEU A 441 -3.97 21.91 -9.50
N VAL A 442 -4.89 22.01 -10.44
CA VAL A 442 -5.20 20.96 -11.41
C VAL A 442 -4.25 21.16 -12.60
N PRO A 443 -3.27 20.30 -12.81
CA PRO A 443 -2.30 20.48 -13.89
C PRO A 443 -2.94 20.23 -15.25
N PRO A 444 -2.39 20.82 -16.33
CA PRO A 444 -2.77 20.47 -17.69
C PRO A 444 -2.46 19.00 -17.96
N LEU A 445 -3.26 18.40 -18.82
CA LEU A 445 -3.04 17.02 -19.28
C LEU A 445 -1.94 16.98 -20.31
N ASN A 446 -0.97 16.13 -20.11
CA ASN A 446 0.13 15.91 -21.06
C ASN A 446 -0.27 15.05 -22.28
N SER A 447 -1.50 14.54 -22.31
CA SER A 447 -1.97 13.67 -23.37
C SER A 447 -2.48 14.48 -24.56
N ARG A 448 -1.86 14.29 -25.73
CA ARG A 448 -2.30 14.89 -27.01
C ARG A 448 -3.51 14.21 -27.64
N THR A 449 -3.98 13.10 -27.09
CA THR A 449 -4.87 12.19 -27.82
C THR A 449 -6.26 12.01 -27.23
N ILE A 450 -6.51 12.37 -25.97
CA ILE A 450 -7.82 12.18 -25.34
C ILE A 450 -8.04 13.32 -24.32
N PRO A 451 -9.16 14.05 -24.35
CA PRO A 451 -9.53 15.00 -23.31
C PRO A 451 -9.93 14.20 -22.04
N GLU A 452 -8.96 13.88 -21.21
CA GLU A 452 -9.24 13.30 -19.91
C GLU A 452 -9.85 14.37 -19.03
N SER A 453 -11.12 14.22 -18.69
CA SER A 453 -11.74 15.05 -17.68
C SER A 453 -11.17 14.69 -16.31
N ARG A 454 -10.68 15.68 -15.57
CA ARG A 454 -10.24 15.47 -14.20
C ARG A 454 -11.40 15.66 -13.23
N SER A 455 -11.43 14.80 -12.21
CA SER A 455 -12.35 14.93 -11.09
C SER A 455 -11.61 15.43 -9.86
N VAL A 456 -12.27 16.24 -9.06
CA VAL A 456 -11.83 16.66 -7.73
C VAL A 456 -12.63 15.88 -6.70
N ILE A 457 -11.92 15.14 -5.85
CA ILE A 457 -12.49 14.18 -4.90
C ILE A 457 -12.00 14.52 -3.50
N VAL A 458 -12.93 14.68 -2.56
CA VAL A 458 -12.64 14.84 -1.14
C VAL A 458 -12.82 13.50 -0.43
N VAL A 459 -11.84 13.10 0.36
CA VAL A 459 -11.94 11.92 1.22
C VAL A 459 -12.42 12.35 2.59
N ALA A 460 -13.60 11.89 2.99
CA ALA A 460 -14.15 12.12 4.31
C ALA A 460 -14.01 10.85 5.17
N HIS A 461 -13.50 11.01 6.38
CA HIS A 461 -13.44 9.92 7.35
C HIS A 461 -14.78 9.77 8.06
N THR A 462 -15.33 8.56 8.08
CA THR A 462 -16.57 8.25 8.80
C THR A 462 -16.30 7.79 10.23
N SER A 463 -17.24 8.07 11.13
CA SER A 463 -17.18 7.60 12.53
C SER A 463 -18.55 7.60 13.17
N GLY A 464 -18.69 6.97 14.34
CA GLY A 464 -19.93 7.02 15.14
C GLY A 464 -20.29 8.45 15.59
N TYR A 465 -19.33 9.35 15.62
CA TYR A 465 -19.52 10.78 15.95
C TYR A 465 -19.56 11.66 14.70
N GLY A 466 -19.77 11.06 13.53
CA GLY A 466 -19.71 11.78 12.25
C GLY A 466 -20.70 12.93 12.17
N GLY A 467 -20.30 14.02 11.51
CA GLY A 467 -21.08 15.18 11.19
C GLY A 467 -21.43 15.24 9.71
N GLU A 468 -22.20 16.26 9.33
CA GLU A 468 -22.59 16.53 7.95
C GLU A 468 -21.88 17.76 7.41
N ALA A 469 -21.57 17.76 6.12
CA ALA A 469 -21.01 18.91 5.43
C ALA A 469 -21.52 19.07 4.00
N LYS A 470 -21.44 20.30 3.49
CA LYS A 470 -21.55 20.63 2.07
C LYS A 470 -20.15 20.82 1.49
N LEU A 471 -19.93 20.28 0.30
CA LEU A 471 -18.67 20.39 -0.43
C LEU A 471 -18.94 20.91 -1.83
N TRP A 472 -18.18 21.92 -2.28
CA TRP A 472 -18.28 22.44 -3.64
C TRP A 472 -16.93 22.93 -4.14
N LEU A 473 -16.85 23.13 -5.45
CA LEU A 473 -15.68 23.65 -6.13
C LEU A 473 -15.95 25.10 -6.60
N ASP A 474 -14.99 25.97 -6.35
CA ASP A 474 -15.03 27.40 -6.71
C ASP A 474 -16.32 28.10 -6.19
N ASP A 475 -16.94 28.93 -6.98
CA ASP A 475 -18.17 29.65 -6.61
C ASP A 475 -19.46 28.83 -6.86
N ASN A 476 -19.35 27.55 -7.27
CA ASN A 476 -20.48 26.71 -7.66
C ASN A 476 -21.22 26.11 -6.43
N LYS A 477 -21.60 26.96 -5.47
CA LYS A 477 -22.29 26.51 -4.24
C LYS A 477 -23.63 25.83 -4.54
N ASP A 478 -24.28 26.17 -5.63
CA ASP A 478 -25.55 25.55 -6.04
C ASP A 478 -25.39 24.08 -6.49
N ARG A 479 -24.16 23.68 -6.85
CA ARG A 479 -23.79 22.30 -7.18
C ARG A 479 -23.11 21.56 -6.01
N ALA A 480 -23.26 22.08 -4.80
CA ALA A 480 -22.68 21.46 -3.63
C ALA A 480 -23.22 20.05 -3.42
N ILE A 481 -22.32 19.12 -3.11
CA ILE A 481 -22.70 17.79 -2.65
C ILE A 481 -22.83 17.78 -1.12
N TYR A 482 -23.74 16.94 -0.62
CA TYR A 482 -23.95 16.72 0.80
C TYR A 482 -23.27 15.43 1.22
N VAL A 483 -22.49 15.48 2.28
CA VAL A 483 -21.76 14.33 2.82
C VAL A 483 -22.10 14.16 4.29
N ASP A 484 -22.69 13.00 4.60
CA ASP A 484 -22.84 12.53 5.96
C ASP A 484 -21.67 11.58 6.28
N SER A 485 -20.88 11.91 7.30
CA SER A 485 -19.76 11.12 7.77
C SER A 485 -20.12 10.23 8.98
N LYS A 486 -21.39 10.19 9.39
CA LYS A 486 -21.85 9.32 10.47
C LYS A 486 -21.96 7.87 9.98
N ALA A 487 -21.25 6.97 10.63
CA ALA A 487 -21.31 5.54 10.37
C ALA A 487 -20.83 4.74 11.57
N ASN A 488 -21.27 3.49 11.68
CA ASN A 488 -20.84 2.60 12.76
C ASN A 488 -19.36 2.20 12.68
N PHE A 489 -18.69 2.49 11.56
CA PHE A 489 -17.30 2.12 11.31
C PHE A 489 -16.51 3.31 10.78
N GLY A 490 -15.24 3.38 11.17
CA GLY A 490 -14.29 4.33 10.63
C GLY A 490 -13.80 3.89 9.24
N ASN A 491 -14.27 4.58 8.19
CA ASN A 491 -13.83 4.38 6.81
C ASN A 491 -13.44 5.70 6.17
N ASN A 492 -12.56 5.64 5.19
CA ASN A 492 -12.19 6.80 4.38
C ASN A 492 -12.95 6.76 3.06
N LEU A 493 -14.05 7.50 2.95
CA LEU A 493 -14.94 7.50 1.80
C LEU A 493 -14.61 8.62 0.82
N LEU A 494 -14.63 8.29 -0.47
CA LEU A 494 -14.47 9.25 -1.55
C LEU A 494 -15.78 9.96 -1.85
N ASN A 495 -15.70 11.28 -2.04
CA ASN A 495 -16.83 12.12 -2.40
C ASN A 495 -16.41 13.00 -3.58
N THR A 496 -16.92 12.72 -4.76
CA THR A 496 -16.61 13.51 -5.95
C THR A 496 -17.31 14.85 -5.88
N VAL A 497 -16.52 15.91 -5.74
CA VAL A 497 -17.01 17.30 -5.63
C VAL A 497 -17.32 17.88 -7.00
N ALA A 498 -16.45 17.62 -7.97
CA ALA A 498 -16.64 18.07 -9.35
C ALA A 498 -15.99 17.08 -10.33
N THR A 499 -16.57 17.01 -11.53
CA THR A 499 -16.05 16.29 -12.70
C THR A 499 -15.79 17.26 -13.83
N ARG A 500 -14.95 16.88 -14.78
CA ARG A 500 -14.58 17.69 -15.94
C ARG A 500 -14.01 19.07 -15.55
N VAL A 501 -13.11 19.03 -14.57
CA VAL A 501 -12.46 20.21 -14.04
C VAL A 501 -11.32 20.61 -14.98
N ASP A 502 -11.33 21.87 -15.40
CA ASP A 502 -10.31 22.43 -16.27
C ASP A 502 -8.95 22.58 -15.55
N PRO A 503 -7.84 22.59 -16.29
CA PRO A 503 -6.54 22.91 -15.71
C PRO A 503 -6.52 24.34 -15.13
N GLY A 504 -5.92 24.48 -13.95
CA GLY A 504 -5.82 25.78 -13.27
C GLY A 504 -5.91 25.67 -11.76
N TYR A 505 -5.96 26.82 -11.11
CA TYR A 505 -6.21 26.90 -9.68
C TYR A 505 -7.70 26.83 -9.39
N HIS A 506 -8.07 25.98 -8.46
CA HIS A 506 -9.44 25.78 -8.00
C HIS A 506 -9.51 25.82 -6.48
N VAL A 507 -10.66 26.16 -5.94
CA VAL A 507 -10.91 26.22 -4.50
C VAL A 507 -11.96 25.20 -4.11
N VAL A 508 -11.56 24.20 -3.33
CA VAL A 508 -12.48 23.28 -2.68
C VAL A 508 -12.95 23.89 -1.38
N THR A 509 -14.25 24.07 -1.24
CA THR A 509 -14.86 24.55 0.01
C THR A 509 -15.61 23.41 0.70
N VAL A 510 -15.39 23.28 2.01
CA VAL A 510 -16.08 22.37 2.91
C VAL A 510 -16.74 23.22 4.00
N GLN A 511 -18.05 23.09 4.15
CA GLN A 511 -18.81 23.76 5.21
C GLN A 511 -19.61 22.73 5.99
N THR A 512 -19.35 22.64 7.30
CA THR A 512 -20.14 21.76 8.19
C THR A 512 -21.56 22.31 8.38
N LEU A 513 -22.52 21.40 8.49
CA LEU A 513 -23.94 21.71 8.60
C LEU A 513 -24.51 21.42 9.99
N ARG A 514 -23.97 20.41 10.65
CA ARG A 514 -24.42 19.96 11.96
C ARG A 514 -23.23 19.68 12.86
N TRP A 515 -23.46 19.74 14.15
CA TRP A 515 -22.51 19.28 15.14
C TRP A 515 -22.15 17.82 14.93
N GLY A 516 -20.88 17.52 15.06
CA GLY A 516 -20.30 16.19 14.84
C GLY A 516 -18.94 16.29 14.19
N MET A 517 -18.16 15.23 14.30
CA MET A 517 -16.81 15.19 13.73
C MET A 517 -16.87 15.09 12.21
N PHE A 518 -16.46 16.13 11.51
CA PHE A 518 -16.21 16.05 10.07
C PHE A 518 -14.72 16.17 9.81
N MET A 519 -14.13 15.12 9.22
CA MET A 519 -12.69 15.08 8.91
C MET A 519 -12.46 14.92 7.42
N VAL A 520 -11.73 15.86 6.83
CA VAL A 520 -11.17 15.75 5.48
C VAL A 520 -9.84 15.06 5.57
N SER A 521 -9.79 13.76 5.28
CA SER A 521 -8.59 12.93 5.37
C SER A 521 -7.77 12.89 4.09
N GLY A 522 -8.32 13.36 2.96
CA GLY A 522 -7.61 13.45 1.70
C GLY A 522 -8.31 14.33 0.67
N LEU A 523 -7.54 14.74 -0.33
CA LEU A 523 -7.99 15.44 -1.52
C LEU A 523 -7.26 14.86 -2.73
N PHE A 524 -8.02 14.45 -3.73
CA PHE A 524 -7.49 13.78 -4.92
C PHE A 524 -7.91 14.52 -6.17
N VAL A 525 -7.03 14.49 -7.16
CA VAL A 525 -7.30 14.94 -8.52
C VAL A 525 -6.92 13.80 -9.46
N GLY A 526 -7.86 13.36 -10.26
CA GLY A 526 -7.64 12.24 -11.18
C GLY A 526 -8.79 12.03 -12.14
N PRO A 527 -8.69 10.99 -12.96
CA PRO A 527 -9.78 10.64 -13.86
C PRO A 527 -11.00 10.12 -13.11
N PRO A 528 -12.09 9.85 -13.88
CA PRO A 528 -13.45 9.99 -13.38
C PRO A 528 -13.81 9.00 -12.31
N ASP A 529 -14.73 9.36 -11.66
CA ASP A 529 -15.73 8.93 -10.73
C ASP A 529 -15.94 7.41 -10.63
N PHE A 530 -15.15 6.76 -9.75
CA PHE A 530 -15.51 5.43 -9.27
C PHE A 530 -16.66 5.46 -8.26
N ASN A 531 -17.08 6.65 -7.82
CA ASN A 531 -17.95 6.84 -6.67
C ASN A 531 -19.10 7.81 -6.92
N ARG A 532 -19.75 7.77 -8.09
CA ARG A 532 -21.10 8.26 -8.06
C ARG A 532 -21.84 7.47 -6.97
N ARG A 533 -22.12 8.12 -5.84
CA ARG A 533 -23.26 7.71 -5.02
C ARG A 533 -24.44 7.69 -5.98
N GLU A 534 -24.78 6.55 -6.51
CA GLU A 534 -26.13 6.32 -6.97
C GLU A 534 -26.95 6.53 -5.72
N VAL A 535 -27.59 7.69 -5.67
CA VAL A 535 -28.60 7.98 -4.68
C VAL A 535 -29.63 6.86 -4.83
N LEU A 536 -29.70 6.03 -3.80
CA LEU A 536 -30.81 5.09 -3.63
C LEU A 536 -32.06 5.90 -3.32
#